data_bc7f45c0193377bf059d916ca83444d1
#
_entry.id   bc7f45c0193377bf059d916ca83444d1
#
_cell.length_a   1.000
_cell.length_b   1.000
_cell.length_c   1.000
_cell.angle_alpha   90.00
_cell.angle_beta   90.00
_cell.angle_gamma   90.00
#
_symmetry.space_group_name_H-M   'P 1'
#
loop_
_entity.id
_entity.type
_entity.pdbx_description
1 polymer ?
#
loop_
_entity_poly.entity_id
_entity_poly.type
_entity_poly.pdbx_seq_one_letter_code
_entity_poly.pdbx_strand_id
1 'polypeptide(L)'
;KYGTPDKRKKWMLDISKTGVVYESAKLRDYEMSGWINKYLRTKNVTADEKAIVMLTEFLGTDLSKVVNEIDKLLLTKPANTNKITPEHIEKNIGISKDFNVFELQTALINKDIVKANRLIRYFADNKKSNPMVVVLAQLFSYFSNIMLYHYLPDKSQMAVASELKI
;
A
#
# COMPACT_ATOMS: atom_id res chain seq x y z
N LYS A 1 20.78 -4.92 17.90
CA LYS A 1 20.41 -3.89 16.90
C LYS A 1 20.82 -4.41 15.53
N TYR A 2 19.86 -4.74 14.70
CA TYR A 2 20.12 -5.06 13.31
C TYR A 2 20.31 -3.74 12.57
N GLY A 3 21.51 -3.52 12.04
CA GLY A 3 21.87 -2.34 11.25
C GLY A 3 22.50 -2.78 9.96
N THR A 4 22.43 -1.95 8.94
CA THR A 4 23.13 -2.17 7.67
C THR A 4 24.64 -2.12 7.93
N PRO A 5 25.40 -3.16 7.63
CA PRO A 5 26.85 -3.15 7.83
C PRO A 5 27.50 -2.14 6.88
N ASP A 6 28.53 -1.46 7.37
CA ASP A 6 29.32 -0.53 6.53
C ASP A 6 30.07 -1.34 5.46
N LYS A 7 29.65 -1.18 4.20
CA LYS A 7 30.23 -1.88 3.03
C LYS A 7 31.71 -1.57 2.78
N ARG A 8 32.25 -0.51 3.39
CA ARG A 8 33.64 -0.10 3.28
C ARG A 8 34.57 -0.84 4.23
N LYS A 9 34.02 -1.54 5.22
CA LYS A 9 34.84 -2.29 6.17
C LYS A 9 35.55 -3.47 5.50
N LYS A 10 36.81 -3.68 5.83
CA LYS A 10 37.69 -4.70 5.23
C LYS A 10 37.04 -6.09 5.26
N TRP A 11 36.51 -6.51 6.40
CA TRP A 11 35.82 -7.80 6.53
C TRP A 11 34.64 -7.97 5.56
N MET A 12 33.90 -6.87 5.31
CA MET A 12 32.77 -6.91 4.37
C MET A 12 33.25 -7.05 2.92
N LEU A 13 34.33 -6.37 2.58
CA LEU A 13 34.98 -6.48 1.27
C LEU A 13 35.54 -7.91 1.05
N ASP A 14 36.12 -8.50 2.09
CA ASP A 14 36.69 -9.86 2.00
C ASP A 14 35.57 -10.90 1.82
N ILE A 15 34.44 -10.78 2.55
CA ILE A 15 33.26 -11.63 2.35
C ILE A 15 32.71 -11.46 0.93
N SER A 16 32.63 -10.24 0.40
CA SER A 16 32.09 -10.02 -0.95
C SER A 16 32.94 -10.60 -2.08
N LYS A 17 34.25 -10.86 -1.82
CA LYS A 17 35.15 -11.51 -2.78
C LYS A 17 35.04 -13.04 -2.77
N THR A 18 34.74 -13.63 -1.64
CA THR A 18 34.79 -15.08 -1.43
C THR A 18 33.40 -15.71 -1.26
N GLY A 19 32.38 -14.89 -1.03
CA GLY A 19 31.01 -15.33 -0.76
C GLY A 19 29.95 -14.48 -1.45
N VAL A 20 28.70 -14.78 -1.17
CA VAL A 20 27.55 -14.02 -1.65
C VAL A 20 27.04 -13.11 -0.53
N VAL A 21 27.01 -11.82 -0.79
CA VAL A 21 26.41 -10.82 0.13
C VAL A 21 25.02 -10.50 -0.40
N TYR A 22 23.99 -10.90 0.32
CA TYR A 22 22.60 -10.58 0.01
C TYR A 22 22.07 -9.52 0.98
N GLU A 23 21.61 -8.41 0.44
CA GLU A 23 20.99 -7.34 1.21
C GLU A 23 19.48 -7.35 0.98
N SER A 24 18.71 -7.65 2.03
CA SER A 24 17.25 -7.54 2.01
C SER A 24 16.84 -6.17 2.51
N ALA A 25 16.67 -5.22 1.59
CA ALA A 25 16.16 -3.90 1.93
C ALA A 25 14.65 -3.97 2.21
N LYS A 26 14.19 -3.17 3.19
CA LYS A 26 12.76 -3.00 3.43
C LYS A 26 12.15 -2.27 2.22
N LEU A 27 11.06 -2.81 1.68
CA LEU A 27 10.32 -2.15 0.61
C LEU A 27 9.74 -0.82 1.07
N ARG A 28 9.70 0.13 0.17
CA ARG A 28 9.04 1.41 0.36
C ARG A 28 7.57 1.31 -0.06
N ASP A 29 6.74 2.23 0.44
CA ASP A 29 5.29 2.19 0.18
C ASP A 29 4.96 2.16 -1.32
N TYR A 30 5.66 2.97 -2.14
CA TYR A 30 5.44 3.01 -3.59
C TYR A 30 5.86 1.73 -4.34
N GLU A 31 6.70 0.88 -3.73
CA GLU A 31 7.14 -0.39 -4.33
C GLU A 31 6.14 -1.52 -4.08
N MET A 32 5.25 -1.32 -3.09
CA MET A 32 4.34 -2.37 -2.63
C MET A 32 3.36 -2.84 -3.70
N SER A 33 2.77 -1.92 -4.46
CA SER A 33 1.83 -2.27 -5.55
C SER A 33 2.50 -3.16 -6.60
N GLY A 34 3.73 -2.82 -6.98
CA GLY A 34 4.53 -3.62 -7.92
C GLY A 34 4.88 -4.99 -7.35
N TRP A 35 5.23 -5.05 -6.06
CA TRP A 35 5.57 -6.28 -5.37
C TRP A 35 4.35 -7.21 -5.25
N ILE A 36 3.19 -6.69 -4.84
CA ILE A 36 1.93 -7.45 -4.75
C ILE A 36 1.58 -8.04 -6.12
N ASN A 37 1.66 -7.25 -7.19
CA ASN A 37 1.41 -7.74 -8.54
C ASN A 37 2.36 -8.89 -8.94
N LYS A 38 3.65 -8.78 -8.62
CA LYS A 38 4.61 -9.87 -8.86
C LYS A 38 4.25 -11.12 -8.06
N TYR A 39 3.91 -10.97 -6.78
CA TYR A 39 3.53 -12.09 -5.93
C TYR A 39 2.28 -12.81 -6.45
N LEU A 40 1.24 -12.08 -6.83
CA LEU A 40 0.02 -12.64 -7.41
C LEU A 40 0.30 -13.41 -8.71
N ARG A 41 1.19 -12.89 -9.56
CA ARG A 41 1.61 -13.58 -10.79
C ARG A 41 2.28 -14.93 -10.50
N THR A 42 3.06 -15.07 -9.44
CA THR A 42 3.66 -16.38 -9.05
C THR A 42 2.58 -17.40 -8.66
N LYS A 43 1.40 -16.93 -8.29
CA LYS A 43 0.23 -17.76 -7.95
C LYS A 43 -0.75 -17.91 -9.13
N ASN A 44 -0.40 -17.44 -10.33
CA ASN A 44 -1.27 -17.41 -11.52
C ASN A 44 -2.60 -16.67 -11.29
N VAL A 45 -2.55 -15.60 -10.48
CA VAL A 45 -3.70 -14.75 -10.13
C VAL A 45 -3.40 -13.30 -10.50
N THR A 46 -4.43 -12.57 -10.89
CA THR A 46 -4.40 -11.14 -11.10
C THR A 46 -5.29 -10.42 -10.09
N ALA A 47 -5.20 -9.11 -10.01
CA ALA A 47 -6.10 -8.31 -9.18
C ALA A 47 -6.54 -7.06 -9.94
N ASP A 48 -7.71 -6.54 -9.60
CA ASP A 48 -8.14 -5.22 -10.05
C ASP A 48 -7.22 -4.14 -9.49
N GLU A 49 -7.05 -3.05 -10.22
CA GLU A 49 -6.22 -1.91 -9.78
C GLU A 49 -6.70 -1.37 -8.41
N LYS A 50 -8.02 -1.19 -8.25
CA LYS A 50 -8.62 -0.79 -6.97
C LYS A 50 -8.33 -1.81 -5.86
N ALA A 51 -8.32 -3.10 -6.16
CA ALA A 51 -7.97 -4.15 -5.20
C ALA A 51 -6.51 -4.08 -4.76
N ILE A 52 -5.57 -3.82 -5.69
CA ILE A 52 -4.15 -3.61 -5.37
C ILE A 52 -3.97 -2.41 -4.45
N VAL A 53 -4.62 -1.29 -4.76
CA VAL A 53 -4.60 -0.09 -3.92
C VAL A 53 -5.11 -0.40 -2.52
N MET A 54 -6.26 -1.05 -2.38
CA MET A 54 -6.83 -1.44 -1.08
C MET A 54 -5.87 -2.31 -0.27
N LEU A 55 -5.24 -3.31 -0.90
CA LEU A 55 -4.26 -4.18 -0.24
C LEU A 55 -3.02 -3.41 0.22
N THR A 56 -2.46 -2.58 -0.64
CA THR A 56 -1.25 -1.79 -0.35
C THR A 56 -1.44 -0.90 0.87
N GLU A 57 -2.52 -0.16 0.89
CA GLU A 57 -2.78 0.84 1.93
C GLU A 57 -3.20 0.23 3.27
N PHE A 58 -3.96 -0.85 3.22
CA PHE A 58 -4.44 -1.48 4.44
C PHE A 58 -3.37 -2.36 5.11
N LEU A 59 -2.57 -3.06 4.30
CA LEU A 59 -1.57 -4.00 4.83
C LEU A 59 -0.22 -3.32 5.10
N GLY A 60 0.07 -2.21 4.42
CA GLY A 60 1.34 -1.49 4.55
C GLY A 60 2.52 -2.28 4.00
N THR A 61 3.73 -2.05 4.53
CA THR A 61 5.00 -2.61 4.01
C THR A 61 5.48 -3.88 4.73
N ASP A 62 4.68 -4.45 5.62
CA ASP A 62 5.00 -5.73 6.26
C ASP A 62 4.69 -6.89 5.31
N LEU A 63 5.73 -7.37 4.61
CA LEU A 63 5.60 -8.43 3.61
C LEU A 63 5.02 -9.72 4.19
N SER A 64 5.33 -10.07 5.44
CA SER A 64 4.80 -11.28 6.07
C SER A 64 3.29 -11.17 6.26
N LYS A 65 2.83 -10.00 6.71
CA LYS A 65 1.40 -9.71 6.84
C LYS A 65 0.71 -9.72 5.47
N VAL A 66 1.32 -9.08 4.48
CA VAL A 66 0.78 -9.00 3.11
C VAL A 66 0.65 -10.39 2.49
N VAL A 67 1.68 -11.23 2.58
CA VAL A 67 1.65 -12.62 2.10
C VAL A 67 0.52 -13.40 2.75
N ASN A 68 0.44 -13.35 4.08
CA ASN A 68 -0.57 -14.11 4.82
C ASN A 68 -2.00 -13.69 4.43
N GLU A 69 -2.27 -12.40 4.27
CA GLU A 69 -3.58 -11.91 3.87
C GLU A 69 -3.90 -12.28 2.40
N ILE A 70 -2.93 -12.17 1.50
CA ILE A 70 -3.11 -12.59 0.10
C ILE A 70 -3.35 -14.11 0.04
N ASP A 71 -2.58 -14.93 0.76
CA ASP A 71 -2.77 -16.39 0.75
C ASP A 71 -4.15 -16.79 1.30
N LYS A 72 -4.67 -16.09 2.32
CA LYS A 72 -6.07 -16.26 2.78
C LYS A 72 -7.07 -15.93 1.68
N LEU A 73 -6.87 -14.82 0.96
CA LEU A 73 -7.73 -14.46 -0.17
C LEU A 73 -7.71 -15.54 -1.26
N LEU A 74 -6.55 -16.12 -1.53
CA LEU A 74 -6.42 -17.18 -2.53
C LEU A 74 -7.17 -18.46 -2.11
N LEU A 75 -7.19 -18.79 -0.82
CA LEU A 75 -7.94 -19.94 -0.28
C LEU A 75 -9.47 -19.74 -0.39
N THR A 76 -9.94 -18.51 -0.26
CA THR A 76 -11.37 -18.20 -0.29
C THR A 76 -11.85 -17.79 -1.68
N LYS A 77 -10.97 -17.76 -2.66
CA LYS A 77 -11.27 -17.39 -4.04
C LYS A 77 -12.17 -18.45 -4.71
N PRO A 78 -13.21 -18.04 -5.45
CA PRO A 78 -13.99 -18.98 -6.27
C PRO A 78 -13.11 -19.72 -7.27
N ALA A 79 -13.33 -21.01 -7.44
CA ALA A 79 -12.50 -21.89 -8.28
C ALA A 79 -12.46 -21.46 -9.76
N ASN A 80 -13.50 -20.81 -10.22
CA ASN A 80 -13.70 -20.37 -11.62
C ASN A 80 -13.14 -18.97 -11.93
N THR A 81 -12.50 -18.31 -10.97
CA THR A 81 -11.93 -16.96 -11.19
C THR A 81 -10.44 -16.93 -10.82
N ASN A 82 -9.63 -16.29 -11.65
CA ASN A 82 -8.21 -16.05 -11.36
C ASN A 82 -7.95 -14.56 -11.07
N LYS A 83 -8.95 -13.86 -10.54
CA LYS A 83 -8.87 -12.43 -10.30
C LYS A 83 -9.36 -12.07 -8.90
N ILE A 84 -8.60 -11.27 -8.18
CA ILE A 84 -8.99 -10.68 -6.90
C ILE A 84 -9.71 -9.36 -7.19
N THR A 85 -10.92 -9.23 -6.67
CA THR A 85 -11.74 -8.01 -6.81
C THR A 85 -11.85 -7.27 -5.47
N PRO A 86 -12.22 -5.99 -5.48
CA PRO A 86 -12.51 -5.24 -4.25
C PRO A 86 -13.53 -5.92 -3.34
N GLU A 87 -14.59 -6.51 -3.92
CA GLU A 87 -15.64 -7.25 -3.18
C GLU A 87 -15.06 -8.46 -2.47
N HIS A 88 -14.11 -9.15 -3.10
CA HIS A 88 -13.45 -10.30 -2.50
C HIS A 88 -12.61 -9.90 -1.30
N ILE A 89 -11.91 -8.76 -1.38
CA ILE A 89 -11.16 -8.17 -0.27
C ILE A 89 -12.09 -7.77 0.88
N GLU A 90 -13.18 -7.07 0.55
CA GLU A 90 -14.16 -6.63 1.53
C GLU A 90 -14.72 -7.81 2.34
N LYS A 91 -15.09 -8.88 1.65
CA LYS A 91 -15.68 -10.07 2.28
C LYS A 91 -14.70 -10.82 3.20
N ASN A 92 -13.41 -10.88 2.84
CA ASN A 92 -12.46 -11.79 3.49
C ASN A 92 -11.44 -11.08 4.39
N ILE A 93 -11.12 -9.81 4.13
CA ILE A 93 -10.19 -9.01 4.96
C ILE A 93 -10.96 -8.00 5.82
N GLY A 94 -12.22 -7.71 5.48
CA GLY A 94 -13.05 -6.74 6.21
C GLY A 94 -12.72 -5.29 5.86
N ILE A 95 -12.05 -5.04 4.75
CA ILE A 95 -11.81 -3.69 4.22
C ILE A 95 -12.99 -3.33 3.33
N SER A 96 -13.79 -2.36 3.74
CA SER A 96 -14.91 -1.91 2.93
C SER A 96 -14.44 -1.27 1.62
N LYS A 97 -14.97 -1.72 0.49
CA LYS A 97 -14.69 -1.13 -0.84
C LYS A 97 -15.26 0.28 -0.99
N ASP A 98 -16.35 0.57 -0.27
CA ASP A 98 -17.09 1.82 -0.40
C ASP A 98 -16.84 2.76 0.79
N PHE A 99 -16.34 2.22 1.92
CA PHE A 99 -16.10 2.96 3.15
C PHE A 99 -14.64 2.82 3.60
N ASN A 100 -13.75 3.45 2.85
CA ASN A 100 -12.32 3.51 3.13
C ASN A 100 -11.81 4.94 2.93
N VAL A 101 -10.56 5.20 3.32
CA VAL A 101 -9.98 6.56 3.27
C VAL A 101 -9.84 7.07 1.85
N PHE A 102 -9.66 6.21 0.84
CA PHE A 102 -9.60 6.65 -0.58
C PHE A 102 -10.94 7.15 -1.08
N GLU A 103 -12.01 6.46 -0.71
CA GLU A 103 -13.34 6.93 -1.05
C GLU A 103 -13.60 8.30 -0.40
N LEU A 104 -13.06 8.52 0.81
CA LEU A 104 -13.13 9.84 1.44
C LEU A 104 -12.28 10.88 0.69
N GLN A 105 -11.05 10.54 0.31
CA GLN A 105 -10.20 11.42 -0.51
C GLN A 105 -10.89 11.77 -1.84
N THR A 106 -11.43 10.76 -2.52
CA THR A 106 -12.17 10.94 -3.78
C THR A 106 -13.40 11.84 -3.59
N ALA A 107 -14.17 11.64 -2.51
CA ALA A 107 -15.31 12.47 -2.20
C ALA A 107 -14.90 13.93 -1.93
N LEU A 108 -13.78 14.14 -1.23
CA LEU A 108 -13.25 15.49 -0.95
C LEU A 108 -12.77 16.19 -2.24
N ILE A 109 -12.07 15.48 -3.14
CA ILE A 109 -11.63 16.01 -4.44
C ILE A 109 -12.83 16.46 -5.27
N ASN A 110 -13.85 15.60 -5.34
CA ASN A 110 -15.06 15.83 -6.13
C ASN A 110 -16.05 16.78 -5.45
N LYS A 111 -15.69 17.27 -4.24
CA LYS A 111 -16.57 18.13 -3.40
C LYS A 111 -17.93 17.49 -3.12
N ASP A 112 -17.96 16.14 -3.06
CA ASP A 112 -19.16 15.40 -2.69
C ASP A 112 -19.31 15.38 -1.16
N ILE A 113 -19.93 16.44 -0.65
CA ILE A 113 -20.10 16.66 0.79
C ILE A 113 -20.98 15.57 1.41
N VAL A 114 -21.97 15.08 0.67
CA VAL A 114 -22.90 14.04 1.17
C VAL A 114 -22.15 12.74 1.39
N LYS A 115 -21.37 12.28 0.38
CA LYS A 115 -20.57 11.09 0.46
C LYS A 115 -19.47 11.22 1.54
N ALA A 116 -18.79 12.36 1.61
CA ALA A 116 -17.75 12.61 2.61
C ALA A 116 -18.30 12.48 4.04
N ASN A 117 -19.44 13.13 4.34
CA ASN A 117 -20.09 13.05 5.66
C ASN A 117 -20.54 11.61 5.99
N ARG A 118 -21.06 10.88 5.01
CA ARG A 118 -21.46 9.48 5.18
C ARG A 118 -20.24 8.60 5.57
N LEU A 119 -19.11 8.80 4.91
CA LEU A 119 -17.86 8.09 5.18
C LEU A 119 -17.33 8.42 6.59
N ILE A 120 -17.32 9.70 6.96
CA ILE A 120 -16.87 10.14 8.29
C ILE A 120 -17.73 9.52 9.40
N ARG A 121 -19.05 9.48 9.22
CA ARG A 121 -19.96 8.84 10.19
C ARG A 121 -19.66 7.34 10.28
N TYR A 122 -19.48 6.66 9.15
CA TYR A 122 -19.11 5.25 9.13
C TYR A 122 -17.81 4.98 9.90
N PHE A 123 -16.77 5.83 9.73
CA PHE A 123 -15.52 5.70 10.48
C PHE A 123 -15.72 5.93 11.99
N ALA A 124 -16.57 6.89 12.37
CA ALA A 124 -16.89 7.16 13.76
C ALA A 124 -17.59 5.96 14.43
N ASP A 125 -18.46 5.27 13.69
CA ASP A 125 -19.18 4.08 14.17
C ASP A 125 -18.31 2.82 14.18
N ASN A 126 -17.28 2.76 13.30
CA ASN A 126 -16.40 1.60 13.12
C ASN A 126 -14.95 1.89 13.52
N LYS A 127 -14.74 2.45 14.70
CA LYS A 127 -13.41 2.91 15.21
C LYS A 127 -12.34 1.83 15.26
N LYS A 128 -12.72 0.56 15.46
CA LYS A 128 -11.76 -0.56 15.53
C LYS A 128 -11.12 -0.82 14.16
N SER A 129 -11.91 -0.78 13.10
CA SER A 129 -11.46 -1.01 11.71
C SER A 129 -10.87 0.25 11.09
N ASN A 130 -11.28 1.42 11.57
CA ASN A 130 -10.86 2.73 11.05
C ASN A 130 -10.43 3.65 12.20
N PRO A 131 -9.25 3.40 12.82
CA PRO A 131 -8.75 4.27 13.89
C PRO A 131 -8.58 5.70 13.36
N MET A 132 -9.17 6.68 14.03
CA MET A 132 -9.19 8.08 13.59
C MET A 132 -7.78 8.64 13.36
N VAL A 133 -6.81 8.23 14.19
CA VAL A 133 -5.41 8.64 14.04
C VAL A 133 -4.84 8.21 12.68
N VAL A 134 -5.15 6.99 12.23
CA VAL A 134 -4.71 6.47 10.93
C VAL A 134 -5.39 7.22 9.80
N VAL A 135 -6.70 7.45 9.88
CA VAL A 135 -7.46 8.22 8.88
C VAL A 135 -6.89 9.64 8.74
N LEU A 136 -6.64 10.32 9.86
CA LEU A 136 -6.07 11.67 9.85
C LEU A 136 -4.64 11.69 9.29
N ALA A 137 -3.80 10.71 9.64
CA ALA A 137 -2.45 10.61 9.10
C ALA A 137 -2.44 10.42 7.57
N GLN A 138 -3.33 9.57 7.06
CA GLN A 138 -3.47 9.35 5.61
C GLN A 138 -3.99 10.58 4.88
N LEU A 139 -4.97 11.28 5.44
CA LEU A 139 -5.45 12.55 4.87
C LEU A 139 -4.37 13.63 4.90
N PHE A 140 -3.63 13.74 6.01
CA PHE A 140 -2.53 14.69 6.13
C PHE A 140 -1.45 14.42 5.07
N SER A 141 -1.02 13.17 4.93
CA SER A 141 -0.04 12.78 3.91
C SER A 141 -0.54 13.11 2.50
N TYR A 142 -1.80 12.79 2.21
CA TYR A 142 -2.41 13.07 0.92
C TYR A 142 -2.41 14.57 0.58
N PHE A 143 -2.90 15.42 1.48
CA PHE A 143 -2.94 16.86 1.24
C PHE A 143 -1.54 17.49 1.24
N SER A 144 -0.61 16.97 2.04
CA SER A 144 0.80 17.39 2.00
C SER A 144 1.43 17.09 0.65
N ASN A 145 1.18 15.92 0.09
CA ASN A 145 1.68 15.56 -1.25
C ASN A 145 1.10 16.45 -2.34
N ILE A 146 -0.20 16.79 -2.27
CA ILE A 146 -0.82 17.75 -3.21
C ILE A 146 -0.16 19.12 -3.08
N MET A 147 0.06 19.59 -1.87
CA MET A 147 0.72 20.87 -1.63
C MET A 147 2.14 20.86 -2.19
N LEU A 148 2.94 19.85 -1.88
CA LEU A 148 4.30 19.70 -2.40
C LEU A 148 4.31 19.66 -3.93
N TYR A 149 3.40 18.91 -4.55
CA TYR A 149 3.27 18.87 -6.01
C TYR A 149 3.08 20.26 -6.63
N HIS A 150 2.31 21.15 -5.99
CA HIS A 150 2.13 22.52 -6.49
C HIS A 150 3.41 23.33 -6.50
N TYR A 151 4.30 23.09 -5.53
CA TYR A 151 5.59 23.79 -5.42
C TYR A 151 6.73 23.15 -6.23
N LEU A 152 6.54 21.96 -6.78
CA LEU A 152 7.57 21.33 -7.61
C LEU A 152 7.80 22.14 -8.90
N PRO A 153 9.07 22.45 -9.21
CA PRO A 153 9.44 23.15 -10.44
C PRO A 153 9.27 22.23 -11.67
N ASP A 154 9.59 20.95 -11.53
CA ASP A 154 9.39 19.94 -12.56
C ASP A 154 8.23 19.00 -12.14
N LYS A 155 7.21 18.96 -13.00
CA LYS A 155 6.00 18.14 -12.83
C LYS A 155 6.02 16.87 -13.69
N SER A 156 7.17 16.49 -14.21
CA SER A 156 7.31 15.20 -14.89
C SER A 156 7.03 14.05 -13.92
N GLN A 157 6.46 12.97 -14.43
CA GLN A 157 6.09 11.82 -13.60
C GLN A 157 7.27 11.27 -12.79
N MET A 158 8.47 11.28 -13.39
CA MET A 158 9.69 10.78 -12.75
C MET A 158 10.16 11.69 -11.60
N ALA A 159 10.13 13.02 -11.81
CA ALA A 159 10.49 13.99 -10.78
C ALA A 159 9.48 13.96 -9.62
N VAL A 160 8.19 13.92 -9.92
CA VAL A 160 7.13 13.84 -8.91
C VAL A 160 7.25 12.56 -8.10
N ALA A 161 7.44 11.40 -8.73
CA ALA A 161 7.58 10.12 -8.02
C ALA A 161 8.81 10.12 -7.10
N SER A 162 9.92 10.71 -7.54
CA SER A 162 11.15 10.82 -6.75
C SER A 162 10.98 11.71 -5.52
N GLU A 163 10.39 12.91 -5.70
CA GLU A 163 10.27 13.92 -4.64
C GLU A 163 9.17 13.57 -3.63
N LEU A 164 8.02 13.09 -4.10
CA LEU A 164 6.92 12.70 -3.24
C LEU A 164 7.08 11.29 -2.67
N LYS A 165 8.07 10.51 -3.14
CA LYS A 165 8.32 9.11 -2.72
C LYS A 165 7.09 8.22 -2.91
N ILE A 166 6.41 8.38 -4.03
CA ILE A 166 5.20 7.63 -4.42
C ILE A 166 5.44 6.79 -5.68
#